data_1e16086436680a24d2ed53dda98cac3f
#
_entry.id   1e16086436680a24d2ed53dda98cac3f
#
_cell.length_a   1.000
_cell.length_b   1.000
_cell.length_c   1.000
_cell.angle_alpha   90.00
_cell.angle_beta   90.00
_cell.angle_gamma   90.00
#
_symmetry.space_group_name_H-M   'P 1'
#
loop_
_entity.id
_entity.type
_entity.pdbx_description
1 polymer ?
#
loop_
_entity_poly.entity_id
_entity_poly.type
_entity_poly.pdbx_seq_one_letter_code
_entity_poly.pdbx_strand_id
1 'polypeptide(L)'
;MTDTDPADRLHVKRLIGGWGMVADFCFGDLLLFLPNDQRTTPSGFVVVGQVRPTTSQTLYQDDLVGRVVPVGERPLLLDTWTDAKPHDGQNYSLAEHIGVRVTYIPVCRRLDDGSLRVVGVMTRELAPDVSRRPGRLERTYLEVFDALAYMIGCGLFPFPVAEEQADVLDPPRVGDGVIAVGSSGTVSYASPNAMSALHRLGTYANPEGRLLGDLIPGARVLDDCIETGMPISMEIDSAADPSGDVLARRVVLVLRAIPLLHEHEPPKAVVLMRDVSDVRRRDQMLITKDATIREVHHRVKNNLQTISALLRLQGRRLESDEAKQAIEESVRRIRSIALVHETLSRMDRDAVPFDEIIRPLVRMVEEGLASPDHPIHFTVEGQLGDLPPETATPLVVVLTELLQNSVEHAFVLGTSRTSPGRISIRLSNNDDELAIEVRDNGMGLPDGFSLSASKSLGLSIVRTLVTTELGGAIAFQSDDGTVVALRVPRVADPRTRHTLAVERAAK
;
A
#
# COMPACT_ATOMS: atom_id res chain seq x y z
N MET A 1 -6.50 16.95 29.05
CA MET A 1 -5.16 16.35 28.74
C MET A 1 -4.05 17.37 28.44
N THR A 2 -4.29 18.64 28.50
CA THR A 2 -3.30 19.68 28.10
C THR A 2 -2.18 19.96 29.11
N ASP A 3 -2.31 19.45 30.35
CA ASP A 3 -1.39 19.83 31.46
C ASP A 3 -0.65 18.63 32.10
N THR A 4 -0.68 17.45 31.48
CA THR A 4 0.04 16.26 31.95
C THR A 4 1.48 16.33 31.47
N ASP A 5 2.45 15.88 32.31
CA ASP A 5 3.88 15.76 31.95
C ASP A 5 4.05 15.10 30.56
N PRO A 6 4.82 15.69 29.63
CA PRO A 6 5.07 15.12 28.33
C PRO A 6 5.61 13.69 28.36
N ALA A 7 6.45 13.36 29.36
CA ALA A 7 7.00 12.02 29.54
C ALA A 7 5.93 11.01 29.99
N ASP A 8 4.97 11.40 30.84
CA ASP A 8 3.83 10.56 31.23
C ASP A 8 2.92 10.29 30.03
N ARG A 9 2.66 11.31 29.19
CA ARG A 9 1.89 11.16 27.95
C ARG A 9 2.55 10.20 26.97
N LEU A 10 3.88 10.29 26.83
CA LEU A 10 4.63 9.37 25.95
C LEU A 10 4.58 7.93 26.47
N HIS A 11 4.70 7.75 27.79
CA HIS A 11 4.60 6.44 28.42
C HIS A 11 3.22 5.79 28.20
N VAL A 12 2.15 6.54 28.43
CA VAL A 12 0.76 6.10 28.17
C VAL A 12 0.55 5.77 26.69
N LYS A 13 1.06 6.62 25.77
CA LYS A 13 0.97 6.36 24.33
C LYS A 13 1.69 5.08 23.91
N ARG A 14 2.88 4.82 24.48
CA ARG A 14 3.62 3.57 24.24
C ARG A 14 2.89 2.36 24.79
N LEU A 15 2.30 2.46 25.98
CA LEU A 15 1.49 1.41 26.55
C LEU A 15 0.32 1.05 25.63
N ILE A 16 -0.44 2.04 25.18
CA ILE A 16 -1.56 1.86 24.24
C ILE A 16 -1.09 1.21 22.92
N GLY A 17 0.10 1.56 22.43
CA GLY A 17 0.66 0.94 21.22
C GLY A 17 1.00 -0.56 21.37
N GLY A 18 1.28 -1.01 22.59
CA GLY A 18 1.68 -2.41 22.88
C GLY A 18 0.63 -3.27 23.59
N TRP A 19 -0.45 -2.71 24.09
CA TRP A 19 -1.36 -3.41 25.00
C TRP A 19 -2.35 -4.38 24.34
N GLY A 20 -2.49 -4.36 23.01
CA GLY A 20 -3.27 -5.38 22.29
C GLY A 20 -2.79 -6.80 22.61
N MET A 21 -1.47 -6.97 22.67
CA MET A 21 -0.86 -8.24 23.11
C MET A 21 -1.24 -8.58 24.57
N VAL A 22 -1.21 -7.60 25.47
CA VAL A 22 -1.58 -7.81 26.88
C VAL A 22 -3.04 -8.26 27.00
N ALA A 23 -3.95 -7.67 26.21
CA ALA A 23 -5.36 -8.05 26.16
C ALA A 23 -5.55 -9.48 25.66
N ASP A 24 -4.81 -9.87 24.63
CA ASP A 24 -4.88 -11.23 24.06
C ASP A 24 -4.41 -12.31 25.04
N PHE A 25 -3.44 -12.00 25.91
CA PHE A 25 -3.00 -12.93 26.95
C PHE A 25 -3.97 -13.01 28.13
N CYS A 26 -4.75 -11.98 28.40
CA CYS A 26 -5.63 -11.97 29.58
C CYS A 26 -7.05 -12.44 29.31
N PHE A 27 -7.44 -12.68 28.06
CA PHE A 27 -8.79 -13.05 27.64
C PHE A 27 -9.89 -12.07 28.10
N GLY A 28 -9.54 -10.82 28.39
CA GLY A 28 -10.45 -9.83 28.96
C GLY A 28 -10.29 -8.47 28.32
N ASP A 29 -11.32 -7.66 28.43
CA ASP A 29 -11.26 -6.26 28.01
C ASP A 29 -10.33 -5.48 28.94
N LEU A 30 -9.46 -4.64 28.37
CA LEU A 30 -8.62 -3.73 29.12
C LEU A 30 -9.11 -2.29 28.93
N LEU A 31 -9.27 -1.58 30.03
CA LEU A 31 -9.56 -0.15 30.06
C LEU A 31 -8.41 0.57 30.75
N LEU A 32 -8.04 1.75 30.26
CA LEU A 32 -7.03 2.60 30.86
C LEU A 32 -7.67 3.87 31.38
N PHE A 33 -7.43 4.14 32.65
CA PHE A 33 -7.97 5.27 33.37
C PHE A 33 -6.87 6.24 33.75
N LEU A 34 -7.10 7.54 33.51
CA LEU A 34 -6.28 8.63 34.02
C LEU A 34 -7.14 9.50 34.97
N PRO A 35 -6.53 10.19 35.95
CA PRO A 35 -7.26 11.12 36.80
C PRO A 35 -7.89 12.25 35.95
N ASN A 36 -9.11 12.64 36.29
CA ASN A 36 -9.84 13.67 35.59
C ASN A 36 -9.42 15.09 36.00
N ASP A 37 -8.73 15.22 37.12
CA ASP A 37 -8.18 16.48 37.66
C ASP A 37 -6.77 16.28 38.21
N GLN A 38 -6.06 17.37 38.49
CA GLN A 38 -4.67 17.35 39.01
C GLN A 38 -4.58 17.38 40.55
N ARG A 39 -5.65 17.06 41.24
CA ARG A 39 -5.63 17.02 42.69
C ARG A 39 -4.83 15.83 43.19
N THR A 40 -4.23 15.97 44.38
CA THR A 40 -3.53 14.88 45.04
C THR A 40 -4.43 13.64 45.22
N THR A 41 -5.75 13.90 45.43
CA THR A 41 -6.81 12.90 45.44
C THR A 41 -7.80 13.24 44.33
N PRO A 42 -7.79 12.52 43.21
CA PRO A 42 -8.72 12.77 42.09
C PRO A 42 -10.20 12.62 42.50
N SER A 43 -11.05 13.43 41.93
CA SER A 43 -12.51 13.32 42.13
C SER A 43 -13.15 12.20 41.29
N GLY A 44 -12.44 11.76 40.25
CA GLY A 44 -12.83 10.70 39.33
C GLY A 44 -11.72 10.38 38.35
N PHE A 45 -12.00 9.47 37.45
CA PHE A 45 -11.11 9.02 36.42
C PHE A 45 -11.77 9.10 35.04
N VAL A 46 -11.02 9.30 33.98
CA VAL A 46 -11.48 9.27 32.61
C VAL A 46 -10.88 8.08 31.87
N VAL A 47 -11.70 7.34 31.14
CA VAL A 47 -11.24 6.27 30.26
C VAL A 47 -10.51 6.91 29.08
N VAL A 48 -9.23 6.65 28.94
CA VAL A 48 -8.39 7.20 27.85
C VAL A 48 -8.01 6.18 26.79
N GLY A 49 -8.31 4.92 27.07
CA GLY A 49 -8.10 3.83 26.13
C GLY A 49 -8.92 2.61 26.48
N GLN A 50 -9.26 1.87 25.45
CA GLN A 50 -9.95 0.59 25.50
C GLN A 50 -9.35 -0.35 24.48
N VAL A 51 -9.10 -1.59 24.86
CA VAL A 51 -8.71 -2.66 23.94
C VAL A 51 -9.50 -3.93 24.22
N ARG A 52 -9.92 -4.57 23.15
CA ARG A 52 -10.68 -5.81 23.17
C ARG A 52 -9.73 -6.98 22.83
N PRO A 53 -9.83 -8.12 23.54
CA PRO A 53 -9.02 -9.28 23.20
C PRO A 53 -9.46 -9.88 21.86
N THR A 54 -8.51 -10.41 21.07
CA THR A 54 -8.82 -11.21 19.88
C THR A 54 -8.99 -12.70 20.22
N THR A 55 -8.66 -13.09 21.46
CA THR A 55 -8.65 -14.47 21.95
C THR A 55 -9.93 -14.88 22.71
N SER A 56 -10.80 -13.91 23.01
CA SER A 56 -12.08 -14.14 23.71
C SER A 56 -13.16 -13.16 23.28
N GLN A 57 -14.38 -13.37 23.80
CA GLN A 57 -15.48 -12.43 23.57
C GLN A 57 -15.31 -11.18 24.42
N THR A 58 -15.58 -10.01 23.81
CA THR A 58 -15.58 -8.72 24.51
C THR A 58 -16.82 -8.55 25.37
N LEU A 59 -16.67 -7.87 26.51
CA LEU A 59 -17.77 -7.41 27.37
C LEU A 59 -18.43 -6.14 26.83
N TYR A 60 -17.68 -5.33 26.09
CA TYR A 60 -18.10 -4.00 25.67
C TYR A 60 -18.24 -3.91 24.16
N GLN A 61 -19.48 -3.76 23.68
CA GLN A 61 -19.75 -3.54 22.27
C GLN A 61 -19.42 -2.09 21.88
N ASP A 62 -19.73 -1.15 22.77
CA ASP A 62 -19.51 0.28 22.57
C ASP A 62 -18.10 0.73 23.01
N ASP A 63 -17.66 1.86 22.47
CA ASP A 63 -16.44 2.53 22.90
C ASP A 63 -16.69 3.38 24.15
N LEU A 64 -15.88 3.14 25.19
CA LEU A 64 -15.98 3.84 26.47
C LEU A 64 -14.97 4.99 26.60
N VAL A 65 -14.11 5.23 25.62
CA VAL A 65 -13.11 6.30 25.65
C VAL A 65 -13.79 7.66 25.80
N GLY A 66 -13.31 8.46 26.76
CA GLY A 66 -13.87 9.74 27.14
C GLY A 66 -14.91 9.69 28.27
N ARG A 67 -15.37 8.50 28.69
CA ARG A 67 -16.27 8.38 29.84
C ARG A 67 -15.57 8.76 31.13
N VAL A 68 -16.21 9.61 31.93
CA VAL A 68 -15.76 9.97 33.27
C VAL A 68 -16.43 9.06 34.30
N VAL A 69 -15.63 8.45 35.14
CA VAL A 69 -16.06 7.52 36.21
C VAL A 69 -15.75 8.16 37.56
N PRO A 70 -16.80 8.55 38.36
CA PRO A 70 -16.62 9.06 39.70
C PRO A 70 -15.97 8.02 40.61
N VAL A 71 -15.18 8.44 41.61
CA VAL A 71 -14.57 7.54 42.60
C VAL A 71 -15.61 6.64 43.30
N GLY A 72 -16.82 7.16 43.60
CA GLY A 72 -17.89 6.41 44.25
C GLY A 72 -18.43 5.27 43.38
N GLU A 73 -18.31 5.33 42.06
CA GLU A 73 -18.70 4.22 41.14
C GLU A 73 -17.67 3.08 41.16
N ARG A 74 -16.37 3.41 41.24
CA ARG A 74 -15.27 2.45 41.28
C ARG A 74 -14.17 2.85 42.27
N PRO A 75 -14.39 2.62 43.60
CA PRO A 75 -13.46 3.06 44.64
C PRO A 75 -12.04 2.51 44.48
N LEU A 76 -11.91 1.24 44.04
CA LEU A 76 -10.62 0.58 43.86
C LEU A 76 -9.70 1.26 42.81
N LEU A 77 -10.24 2.15 41.90
CA LEU A 77 -9.39 2.98 41.07
C LEU A 77 -8.55 3.96 41.92
N LEU A 78 -9.15 4.56 42.93
CA LEU A 78 -8.44 5.49 43.81
C LEU A 78 -7.46 4.75 44.74
N ASP A 79 -7.85 3.60 45.25
CA ASP A 79 -6.96 2.77 46.11
C ASP A 79 -5.69 2.39 45.32
N THR A 80 -5.87 1.83 44.10
CA THR A 80 -4.78 1.42 43.20
C THR A 80 -3.90 2.61 42.80
N TRP A 81 -4.50 3.80 42.54
CA TRP A 81 -3.78 5.02 42.25
C TRP A 81 -2.92 5.49 43.41
N THR A 82 -3.42 5.34 44.65
CA THR A 82 -2.79 5.90 45.85
C THR A 82 -1.69 4.99 46.43
N ASP A 83 -1.92 3.68 46.48
CA ASP A 83 -0.97 2.73 47.10
C ASP A 83 -0.05 2.05 46.07
N ALA A 84 -0.28 2.27 44.78
CA ALA A 84 0.48 1.68 43.68
C ALA A 84 0.50 0.12 43.72
N LYS A 85 -0.57 -0.50 44.23
CA LYS A 85 -0.71 -1.95 44.28
C LYS A 85 -1.86 -2.45 43.44
N PRO A 86 -1.78 -3.67 42.88
CA PRO A 86 -2.93 -4.28 42.20
C PRO A 86 -4.02 -4.65 43.20
N HIS A 87 -5.28 -4.47 42.78
CA HIS A 87 -6.47 -4.83 43.52
C HIS A 87 -7.40 -5.67 42.67
N ASP A 88 -8.06 -6.65 43.29
CA ASP A 88 -9.13 -7.42 42.68
C ASP A 88 -10.48 -7.07 43.29
N GLY A 89 -11.50 -6.97 42.45
CA GLY A 89 -12.84 -6.64 42.88
C GLY A 89 -13.92 -7.18 41.95
N GLN A 90 -15.16 -7.09 42.47
CA GLN A 90 -16.35 -7.30 41.66
C GLN A 90 -17.06 -5.94 41.49
N ASN A 91 -17.49 -5.64 40.29
CA ASN A 91 -18.18 -4.40 40.00
C ASN A 91 -19.27 -4.65 38.94
N TYR A 92 -19.96 -3.59 38.54
CA TYR A 92 -20.81 -3.63 37.38
C TYR A 92 -20.04 -3.15 36.14
N SER A 93 -20.40 -3.71 34.98
CA SER A 93 -19.92 -3.25 33.70
C SER A 93 -20.28 -1.77 33.52
N LEU A 94 -19.39 -1.00 32.91
CA LEU A 94 -19.64 0.42 32.67
C LEU A 94 -20.74 0.68 31.61
N ALA A 95 -21.11 -0.31 30.80
CA ALA A 95 -22.13 -0.16 29.77
C ALA A 95 -23.50 -0.75 30.15
N GLU A 96 -23.55 -1.99 30.60
CA GLU A 96 -24.79 -2.79 30.68
C GLU A 96 -25.24 -3.15 32.10
N HIS A 97 -24.57 -2.68 33.15
CA HIS A 97 -24.83 -3.00 34.55
C HIS A 97 -24.80 -4.52 34.88
N ILE A 98 -24.06 -5.28 34.04
CA ILE A 98 -23.80 -6.71 34.32
C ILE A 98 -22.65 -6.80 35.32
N GLY A 99 -22.75 -7.71 36.27
CA GLY A 99 -21.65 -7.95 37.23
C GLY A 99 -20.39 -8.40 36.50
N VAL A 100 -19.24 -7.80 36.79
CA VAL A 100 -17.95 -8.13 36.19
C VAL A 100 -16.89 -8.31 37.24
N ARG A 101 -15.94 -9.21 36.99
CA ARG A 101 -14.71 -9.33 37.78
C ARG A 101 -13.69 -8.34 37.19
N VAL A 102 -13.11 -7.51 38.05
CA VAL A 102 -12.17 -6.48 37.67
C VAL A 102 -10.87 -6.61 38.43
N THR A 103 -9.76 -6.73 37.75
CA THR A 103 -8.42 -6.58 38.30
C THR A 103 -7.91 -5.19 37.97
N TYR A 104 -7.56 -4.40 38.98
CA TYR A 104 -7.01 -3.06 38.88
C TYR A 104 -5.49 -3.14 38.96
N ILE A 105 -4.79 -2.61 37.97
CA ILE A 105 -3.33 -2.68 37.83
C ILE A 105 -2.79 -1.27 37.74
N PRO A 106 -1.89 -0.85 38.68
CA PRO A 106 -1.28 0.47 38.59
C PRO A 106 -0.39 0.56 37.33
N VAL A 107 -0.51 1.65 36.58
CA VAL A 107 0.40 1.95 35.46
C VAL A 107 1.46 2.90 36.00
N CYS A 108 2.67 2.39 36.14
CA CYS A 108 3.78 3.15 36.72
C CYS A 108 4.83 3.52 35.66
N ARG A 109 5.42 4.68 35.81
CA ARG A 109 6.62 5.11 35.09
C ARG A 109 7.80 5.22 36.05
N ARG A 110 8.93 4.67 35.66
CA ARG A 110 10.18 4.84 36.42
C ARG A 110 10.77 6.22 36.11
N LEU A 111 11.08 6.96 37.17
CA LEU A 111 11.73 8.26 37.07
C LEU A 111 13.28 8.12 37.02
N ASP A 112 13.96 9.18 36.67
CA ASP A 112 15.43 9.21 36.55
C ASP A 112 16.16 8.92 37.86
N ASP A 113 15.53 9.18 39.01
CA ASP A 113 16.02 8.85 40.35
C ASP A 113 15.72 7.40 40.76
N GLY A 114 15.09 6.61 39.89
CA GLY A 114 14.72 5.22 40.15
C GLY A 114 13.39 5.04 40.88
N SER A 115 12.75 6.11 41.35
CA SER A 115 11.43 6.03 41.98
C SER A 115 10.32 5.73 40.97
N LEU A 116 9.19 5.21 41.46
CA LEU A 116 8.01 4.90 40.65
C LEU A 116 6.94 5.99 40.81
N ARG A 117 6.39 6.42 39.71
CA ARG A 117 5.25 7.33 39.65
C ARG A 117 4.06 6.65 38.98
N VAL A 118 2.93 6.59 39.66
CA VAL A 118 1.68 6.13 39.07
C VAL A 118 1.21 7.18 38.05
N VAL A 119 0.98 6.76 36.81
CA VAL A 119 0.54 7.62 35.70
C VAL A 119 -0.89 7.29 35.26
N GLY A 120 -1.43 6.15 35.68
CA GLY A 120 -2.78 5.71 35.40
C GLY A 120 -3.11 4.41 36.09
N VAL A 121 -4.32 3.91 35.87
CA VAL A 121 -4.77 2.60 36.33
C VAL A 121 -5.34 1.86 35.13
N MET A 122 -4.84 0.66 34.87
CA MET A 122 -5.38 -0.26 33.87
C MET A 122 -6.31 -1.26 34.56
N THR A 123 -7.48 -1.50 33.98
CA THR A 123 -8.36 -2.58 34.47
C THR A 123 -8.42 -3.71 33.47
N ARG A 124 -8.44 -4.94 33.99
CA ARG A 124 -8.80 -6.16 33.25
C ARG A 124 -10.22 -6.53 33.68
N GLU A 125 -11.13 -6.61 32.71
CA GLU A 125 -12.53 -6.85 32.97
C GLU A 125 -13.01 -8.14 32.31
N LEU A 126 -13.64 -9.02 33.10
CA LEU A 126 -14.11 -10.32 32.67
C LEU A 126 -15.57 -10.52 33.05
N ALA A 127 -16.31 -11.23 32.20
CA ALA A 127 -17.63 -11.72 32.59
C ALA A 127 -17.55 -12.56 33.86
N PRO A 128 -18.59 -12.55 34.70
CA PRO A 128 -18.65 -13.42 35.86
C PRO A 128 -18.62 -14.86 35.39
N ASP A 129 -17.61 -15.60 35.86
CA ASP A 129 -17.28 -16.92 35.35
C ASP A 129 -18.29 -17.99 35.75
N VAL A 130 -18.65 -18.80 34.78
CA VAL A 130 -19.25 -20.09 34.98
C VAL A 130 -18.09 -21.07 35.21
N SER A 131 -17.88 -21.51 36.40
CA SER A 131 -16.94 -22.47 37.00
C SER A 131 -16.25 -23.51 36.08
N ARG A 132 -15.54 -23.05 35.04
CA ARG A 132 -14.69 -23.87 34.19
C ARG A 132 -13.22 -23.75 34.67
N ARG A 133 -12.54 -24.86 34.86
CA ARG A 133 -11.09 -24.84 35.12
C ARG A 133 -10.36 -24.47 33.85
N PRO A 134 -9.45 -23.46 33.88
CA PRO A 134 -8.69 -23.05 32.68
C PRO A 134 -7.85 -24.22 32.16
N GLY A 135 -7.85 -24.37 30.82
CA GLY A 135 -6.99 -25.32 30.13
C GLY A 135 -5.50 -24.96 30.27
N ARG A 136 -4.62 -25.81 29.73
CA ARG A 136 -3.17 -25.55 29.78
C ARG A 136 -2.77 -24.28 29.08
N LEU A 137 -3.33 -24.04 27.87
CA LEU A 137 -3.12 -22.80 27.09
C LEU A 137 -3.53 -21.57 27.91
N GLU A 138 -4.75 -21.59 28.46
CA GLU A 138 -5.29 -20.46 29.24
C GLU A 138 -4.40 -20.15 30.46
N ARG A 139 -3.92 -21.18 31.16
CA ARG A 139 -3.00 -20.99 32.29
C ARG A 139 -1.69 -20.36 31.90
N THR A 140 -1.06 -20.86 30.83
CA THR A 140 0.21 -20.28 30.35
C THR A 140 0.03 -18.85 29.90
N TYR A 141 -1.08 -18.52 29.23
CA TYR A 141 -1.35 -17.14 28.77
C TYR A 141 -1.60 -16.22 29.99
N LEU A 142 -2.30 -16.68 31.00
CA LEU A 142 -2.50 -15.92 32.24
C LEU A 142 -1.19 -15.70 33.00
N GLU A 143 -0.29 -16.69 33.05
CA GLU A 143 1.05 -16.53 33.62
C GLU A 143 1.86 -15.43 32.89
N VAL A 144 1.76 -15.37 31.55
CA VAL A 144 2.39 -14.30 30.76
C VAL A 144 1.73 -12.94 31.05
N PHE A 145 0.39 -12.91 31.14
CA PHE A 145 -0.33 -11.69 31.50
C PHE A 145 0.08 -11.18 32.88
N ASP A 146 0.13 -12.06 33.91
CA ASP A 146 0.49 -11.69 35.28
C ASP A 146 1.92 -11.08 35.32
N ALA A 147 2.87 -11.66 34.57
CA ALA A 147 4.21 -11.12 34.45
C ALA A 147 4.22 -9.73 33.76
N LEU A 148 3.45 -9.54 32.67
CA LEU A 148 3.32 -8.24 32.01
C LEU A 148 2.63 -7.20 32.89
N ALA A 149 1.59 -7.60 33.63
CA ALA A 149 0.89 -6.73 34.59
C ALA A 149 1.84 -6.27 35.71
N TYR A 150 2.66 -7.19 36.23
CA TYR A 150 3.72 -6.83 37.18
C TYR A 150 4.72 -5.83 36.58
N MET A 151 5.19 -6.08 35.34
CA MET A 151 6.11 -5.15 34.67
C MET A 151 5.50 -3.78 34.43
N ILE A 152 4.20 -3.68 34.13
CA ILE A 152 3.46 -2.40 34.02
C ILE A 152 3.47 -1.67 35.36
N GLY A 153 3.21 -2.39 36.46
CA GLY A 153 3.23 -1.84 37.82
C GLY A 153 4.62 -1.40 38.29
N CYS A 154 5.69 -2.04 37.80
CA CYS A 154 7.08 -1.68 38.12
C CYS A 154 7.73 -0.71 37.12
N GLY A 155 6.98 -0.21 36.13
CA GLY A 155 7.50 0.71 35.11
C GLY A 155 8.57 0.08 34.19
N LEU A 156 8.52 -1.25 34.01
CA LEU A 156 9.38 -2.01 33.10
C LEU A 156 8.74 -2.23 31.73
N PHE A 157 7.44 -2.06 31.64
CA PHE A 157 6.64 -2.06 30.40
C PHE A 157 5.77 -0.79 30.37
N PRO A 158 5.63 -0.12 29.22
CA PRO A 158 6.11 -0.47 27.88
C PRO A 158 7.63 -0.28 27.70
N PHE A 159 8.21 -1.11 26.85
CA PHE A 159 9.63 -0.99 26.53
C PHE A 159 9.93 0.34 25.80
N PRO A 160 11.11 0.94 26.00
CA PRO A 160 11.55 2.03 25.14
C PRO A 160 11.64 1.55 23.69
N VAL A 161 11.13 2.36 22.76
CA VAL A 161 11.19 2.03 21.32
C VAL A 161 12.63 2.27 20.86
N ALA A 162 13.32 1.22 20.40
CA ALA A 162 14.53 1.40 19.61
C ALA A 162 14.11 1.88 18.20
N GLU A 163 14.68 2.98 17.73
CA GLU A 163 14.38 3.58 16.42
C GLU A 163 14.59 2.59 15.25
N GLU A 164 15.48 1.61 15.41
CA GLU A 164 15.81 0.60 14.41
C GLU A 164 14.73 -0.51 14.24
N GLN A 165 13.73 -0.61 15.12
CA GLN A 165 12.69 -1.65 15.06
C GLN A 165 11.41 -1.20 14.36
N ALA A 166 11.36 0.02 13.81
CA ALA A 166 10.18 0.57 13.13
C ALA A 166 9.88 -0.10 11.77
N ASP A 167 10.84 -0.81 11.19
CA ASP A 167 10.74 -1.41 9.84
C ASP A 167 10.21 -2.86 9.82
N VAL A 168 9.87 -3.45 10.96
CA VAL A 168 9.28 -4.80 10.97
C VAL A 168 7.81 -4.69 10.57
N LEU A 169 7.53 -5.06 9.34
CA LEU A 169 6.18 -5.26 8.81
C LEU A 169 5.34 -6.09 9.80
N ASP A 170 4.29 -5.46 10.35
CA ASP A 170 3.21 -6.05 11.13
C ASP A 170 3.69 -7.14 12.15
N PRO A 171 4.01 -6.74 13.41
CA PRO A 171 4.60 -7.65 14.38
C PRO A 171 3.68 -8.85 14.67
N PRO A 172 4.25 -10.03 15.02
CA PRO A 172 3.46 -11.22 15.36
C PRO A 172 2.48 -10.94 16.50
N ARG A 173 1.28 -11.47 16.39
CA ARG A 173 0.23 -11.41 17.42
C ARG A 173 0.16 -12.70 18.21
N VAL A 174 -0.49 -12.66 19.37
CA VAL A 174 -0.70 -13.85 20.22
C VAL A 174 -1.42 -14.97 19.47
N GLY A 175 -2.40 -14.62 18.61
CA GLY A 175 -3.12 -15.59 17.79
C GLY A 175 -2.30 -16.26 16.70
N ASP A 176 -1.18 -15.66 16.26
CA ASP A 176 -0.33 -16.24 15.20
C ASP A 176 0.49 -17.43 15.68
N GLY A 177 0.99 -17.38 16.91
CA GLY A 177 1.72 -18.46 17.55
C GLY A 177 2.51 -17.96 18.77
N VAL A 178 2.52 -18.74 19.84
CA VAL A 178 3.17 -18.41 21.11
C VAL A 178 4.06 -19.56 21.56
N ILE A 179 5.28 -19.22 21.96
CA ILE A 179 6.21 -20.12 22.66
C ILE A 179 6.59 -19.46 23.98
N ALA A 180 6.38 -20.13 25.11
CA ALA A 180 6.89 -19.72 26.41
C ALA A 180 8.25 -20.37 26.67
N VAL A 181 9.22 -19.58 27.12
CA VAL A 181 10.61 -19.99 27.31
C VAL A 181 11.02 -19.69 28.74
N GLY A 182 11.57 -20.67 29.41
CA GLY A 182 12.14 -20.52 30.74
C GLY A 182 13.50 -19.83 30.75
N SER A 183 14.05 -19.56 31.93
CA SER A 183 15.32 -18.85 32.13
C SER A 183 16.54 -19.53 31.50
N SER A 184 16.48 -20.84 31.27
CA SER A 184 17.54 -21.62 30.60
C SER A 184 17.40 -21.63 29.09
N GLY A 185 16.50 -20.88 28.47
CA GLY A 185 16.20 -20.95 27.04
C GLY A 185 15.37 -22.19 26.65
N THR A 186 14.87 -22.96 27.63
CA THR A 186 14.11 -24.19 27.39
C THR A 186 12.63 -23.86 27.15
N VAL A 187 12.02 -24.43 26.13
CA VAL A 187 10.61 -24.27 25.81
C VAL A 187 9.76 -24.95 26.88
N SER A 188 8.93 -24.21 27.59
CA SER A 188 7.98 -24.70 28.58
C SER A 188 6.59 -24.97 27.99
N TYR A 189 6.24 -24.24 26.91
CA TYR A 189 4.97 -24.35 26.21
C TYR A 189 5.10 -23.87 24.77
N ALA A 190 4.40 -24.53 23.85
CA ALA A 190 4.20 -24.05 22.49
C ALA A 190 2.73 -24.18 22.09
N SER A 191 2.16 -23.10 21.54
CA SER A 191 0.78 -23.11 21.04
C SER A 191 0.65 -23.95 19.76
N PRO A 192 -0.55 -24.44 19.40
CA PRO A 192 -0.76 -25.24 18.19
C PRO A 192 -0.28 -24.51 16.90
N ASN A 193 -0.47 -23.20 16.82
CA ASN A 193 -0.01 -22.41 15.69
C ASN A 193 1.51 -22.30 15.64
N ALA A 194 2.19 -22.13 16.78
CA ALA A 194 3.64 -22.17 16.86
C ALA A 194 4.19 -23.55 16.47
N MET A 195 3.57 -24.64 16.93
CA MET A 195 3.94 -25.99 16.51
C MET A 195 3.80 -26.20 15.00
N SER A 196 2.71 -25.68 14.41
CA SER A 196 2.51 -25.73 12.95
C SER A 196 3.58 -24.95 12.17
N ALA A 197 4.02 -23.80 12.69
CA ALA A 197 5.10 -23.02 12.10
C ALA A 197 6.45 -23.74 12.22
N LEU A 198 6.77 -24.34 13.37
CA LEU A 198 7.96 -25.15 13.56
C LEU A 198 8.00 -26.38 12.65
N HIS A 199 6.88 -27.07 12.47
CA HIS A 199 6.76 -28.17 11.52
C HIS A 199 7.08 -27.75 10.10
N ARG A 200 6.65 -26.55 9.68
CA ARG A 200 6.99 -25.99 8.36
C ARG A 200 8.48 -25.69 8.22
N LEU A 201 9.16 -25.31 9.30
CA LEU A 201 10.62 -25.19 9.33
C LEU A 201 11.37 -26.53 9.31
N GLY A 202 10.66 -27.65 9.37
CA GLY A 202 11.25 -28.99 9.41
C GLY A 202 11.45 -29.59 10.80
N THR A 203 11.03 -28.89 11.85
CA THR A 203 11.11 -29.37 13.24
C THR A 203 9.84 -30.13 13.61
N TYR A 204 9.84 -31.46 13.48
CA TYR A 204 8.67 -32.31 13.72
C TYR A 204 8.59 -32.84 15.15
N ALA A 205 9.65 -32.69 15.94
CA ALA A 205 9.66 -33.16 17.33
C ALA A 205 8.90 -32.20 18.24
N ASN A 206 8.38 -32.75 19.38
CA ASN A 206 7.79 -31.90 20.40
C ASN A 206 8.81 -30.86 20.89
N PRO A 207 8.49 -29.55 20.81
CA PRO A 207 9.43 -28.51 21.22
C PRO A 207 9.61 -28.42 22.74
N GLU A 208 8.65 -28.87 23.54
CA GLU A 208 8.69 -28.74 25.00
C GLU A 208 9.86 -29.52 25.60
N GLY A 209 10.57 -28.90 26.53
CA GLY A 209 11.77 -29.43 27.18
C GLY A 209 13.06 -29.29 26.34
N ARG A 210 13.01 -28.72 25.13
CA ARG A 210 14.17 -28.48 24.29
C ARG A 210 14.59 -27.00 24.35
N LEU A 211 15.86 -26.75 24.04
CA LEU A 211 16.35 -25.39 23.87
C LEU A 211 15.74 -24.78 22.60
N LEU A 212 15.25 -23.53 22.69
CA LEU A 212 14.66 -22.84 21.55
C LEU A 212 15.66 -22.66 20.41
N GLY A 213 16.95 -22.41 20.74
CA GLY A 213 18.04 -22.30 19.77
C GLY A 213 18.34 -23.56 18.96
N ASP A 214 17.95 -24.74 19.47
CA ASP A 214 18.10 -26.02 18.75
C ASP A 214 16.90 -26.28 17.81
N LEU A 215 15.78 -25.62 18.04
CA LEU A 215 14.55 -25.79 17.28
C LEU A 215 14.46 -24.83 16.10
N ILE A 216 15.04 -23.67 16.27
CA ILE A 216 14.95 -22.56 15.31
C ILE A 216 16.38 -22.10 14.96
N PRO A 217 16.86 -22.32 13.73
CA PRO A 217 18.17 -21.83 13.30
C PRO A 217 18.30 -20.32 13.50
N GLY A 218 19.39 -19.87 14.12
CA GLY A 218 19.62 -18.44 14.38
C GLY A 218 18.94 -17.86 15.62
N ALA A 219 18.10 -18.62 16.33
CA ALA A 219 17.35 -18.15 17.51
C ALA A 219 18.22 -17.83 18.74
N ARG A 220 19.56 -17.97 18.67
CA ARG A 220 20.49 -17.52 19.73
C ARG A 220 20.34 -16.03 20.06
N VAL A 221 19.90 -15.22 19.09
CA VAL A 221 19.54 -13.80 19.32
C VAL A 221 18.40 -13.63 20.33
N LEU A 222 17.59 -14.67 20.55
CA LEU A 222 16.53 -14.65 21.56
C LEU A 222 17.07 -14.78 22.99
N ASP A 223 18.26 -15.34 23.16
CA ASP A 223 18.95 -15.40 24.47
C ASP A 223 19.32 -13.97 24.92
N ASP A 224 19.70 -13.10 23.98
CA ASP A 224 19.99 -11.69 24.24
C ASP A 224 18.76 -10.94 24.80
N CYS A 225 17.54 -11.35 24.45
CA CYS A 225 16.32 -10.78 25.00
C CYS A 225 16.23 -10.93 26.53
N ILE A 226 16.64 -12.10 27.03
CA ILE A 226 16.64 -12.38 28.47
C ILE A 226 17.77 -11.62 29.17
N GLU A 227 18.94 -11.57 28.55
CA GLU A 227 20.12 -10.90 29.11
C GLU A 227 19.97 -9.38 29.15
N THR A 228 19.44 -8.78 28.09
CA THR A 228 19.28 -7.32 27.97
C THR A 228 18.00 -6.80 28.65
N GLY A 229 17.02 -7.67 28.88
CA GLY A 229 15.68 -7.28 29.33
C GLY A 229 14.89 -6.47 28.29
N MET A 230 15.27 -6.55 27.00
CA MET A 230 14.65 -5.80 25.90
C MET A 230 14.04 -6.76 24.88
N PRO A 231 12.90 -6.37 24.25
CA PRO A 231 12.30 -7.20 23.20
C PRO A 231 13.19 -7.20 21.95
N ILE A 232 13.26 -8.37 21.32
CA ILE A 232 14.01 -8.58 20.08
C ILE A 232 13.09 -9.14 19.02
N SER A 233 13.20 -8.59 17.81
CA SER A 233 12.47 -9.06 16.63
C SER A 233 13.46 -9.58 15.58
N MET A 234 13.13 -10.69 14.92
CA MET A 234 13.93 -11.28 13.85
C MET A 234 13.07 -11.94 12.79
N GLU A 235 13.58 -11.98 11.57
CA GLU A 235 13.00 -12.74 10.46
C GLU A 235 13.90 -13.95 10.17
N ILE A 236 13.30 -15.13 10.03
CA ILE A 236 13.99 -16.38 9.68
C ILE A 236 13.51 -16.83 8.31
N ASP A 237 14.46 -17.09 7.43
CA ASP A 237 14.20 -17.56 6.08
C ASP A 237 14.85 -18.95 5.90
N SER A 238 14.01 -19.99 5.70
CA SER A 238 14.50 -21.36 5.51
C SER A 238 15.28 -21.58 4.21
N ALA A 239 15.22 -20.64 3.26
CA ALA A 239 16.04 -20.73 2.03
C ALA A 239 17.54 -20.52 2.29
N ALA A 240 17.90 -20.10 3.50
CA ALA A 240 19.30 -20.00 3.94
C ALA A 240 19.90 -21.34 4.38
N ASP A 241 19.15 -22.46 4.36
CA ASP A 241 19.67 -23.79 4.70
C ASP A 241 20.53 -24.35 3.55
N PRO A 242 21.81 -24.66 3.80
CA PRO A 242 22.75 -25.15 2.78
C PRO A 242 22.49 -26.60 2.31
N SER A 243 21.47 -27.28 2.82
CA SER A 243 21.16 -28.69 2.46
C SER A 243 20.67 -28.89 1.02
N GLY A 244 20.33 -27.81 0.29
CA GLY A 244 20.12 -27.84 -1.17
C GLY A 244 18.89 -28.58 -1.67
N ASP A 245 17.95 -28.92 -0.83
CA ASP A 245 16.69 -29.53 -1.27
C ASP A 245 15.78 -28.51 -1.96
N VAL A 246 15.84 -28.51 -3.30
CA VAL A 246 15.10 -27.59 -4.19
C VAL A 246 13.58 -27.73 -4.07
N LEU A 247 13.09 -28.80 -3.41
CA LEU A 247 11.67 -29.06 -3.16
C LEU A 247 11.19 -28.52 -1.79
N ALA A 248 12.10 -28.09 -0.92
CA ALA A 248 11.75 -27.50 0.36
C ALA A 248 11.07 -26.14 0.11
N ARG A 249 9.81 -26.07 0.49
CA ARG A 249 9.00 -24.85 0.36
C ARG A 249 9.61 -23.77 1.26
N ARG A 250 10.15 -22.70 0.66
CA ARG A 250 10.70 -21.56 1.39
C ARG A 250 9.72 -21.09 2.46
N VAL A 251 10.13 -21.11 3.71
CA VAL A 251 9.35 -20.69 4.87
C VAL A 251 9.98 -19.43 5.45
N VAL A 252 9.19 -18.40 5.64
CA VAL A 252 9.63 -17.14 6.25
C VAL A 252 8.80 -16.91 7.51
N LEU A 253 9.47 -16.90 8.67
CA LEU A 253 8.87 -16.63 9.96
C LEU A 253 9.36 -15.31 10.53
N VAL A 254 8.45 -14.49 11.04
CA VAL A 254 8.76 -13.35 11.89
C VAL A 254 8.58 -13.76 13.35
N LEU A 255 9.61 -13.55 14.15
CA LEU A 255 9.64 -13.84 15.56
C LEU A 255 9.81 -12.54 16.35
N ARG A 256 9.15 -12.46 17.50
CA ARG A 256 9.34 -11.41 18.48
C ARG A 256 9.45 -12.01 19.87
N ALA A 257 10.65 -11.96 20.45
CA ALA A 257 10.90 -12.34 21.83
C ALA A 257 10.64 -11.14 22.75
N ILE A 258 9.94 -11.39 23.84
CA ILE A 258 9.55 -10.38 24.84
C ILE A 258 9.99 -10.92 26.20
N PRO A 259 10.87 -10.22 26.91
CA PRO A 259 11.31 -10.65 28.24
C PRO A 259 10.17 -10.50 29.25
N LEU A 260 10.06 -11.47 30.14
CA LEU A 260 9.14 -11.48 31.26
C LEU A 260 9.98 -11.39 32.53
N LEU A 261 10.02 -10.19 33.10
CA LEU A 261 10.87 -9.85 34.25
C LEU A 261 10.03 -9.85 35.53
N HIS A 262 10.51 -10.51 36.56
CA HIS A 262 9.90 -10.53 37.90
C HIS A 262 11.01 -10.42 38.98
N GLU A 263 10.75 -9.69 40.05
CA GLU A 263 11.78 -9.39 41.06
C GLU A 263 12.33 -10.62 41.77
N HIS A 264 11.51 -11.62 41.95
CA HIS A 264 11.84 -12.82 42.75
C HIS A 264 11.88 -14.10 41.91
N GLU A 265 11.74 -14.03 40.60
CA GLU A 265 11.81 -15.15 39.69
C GLU A 265 12.92 -14.97 38.67
N PRO A 266 13.54 -16.05 38.19
CA PRO A 266 14.47 -15.94 37.09
C PRO A 266 13.76 -15.41 35.82
N PRO A 267 14.42 -14.58 35.04
CA PRO A 267 13.82 -13.99 33.84
C PRO A 267 13.36 -15.11 32.88
N LYS A 268 12.20 -14.92 32.29
CA LYS A 268 11.59 -15.79 31.29
C LYS A 268 11.37 -14.98 30.01
N ALA A 269 10.94 -15.61 28.95
CA ALA A 269 10.55 -14.92 27.75
C ALA A 269 9.30 -15.54 27.11
N VAL A 270 8.54 -14.74 26.40
CA VAL A 270 7.52 -15.21 25.46
C VAL A 270 7.94 -14.84 24.06
N VAL A 271 7.84 -15.79 23.14
CA VAL A 271 8.16 -15.60 21.73
C VAL A 271 6.86 -15.70 20.94
N LEU A 272 6.51 -14.60 20.28
CA LEU A 272 5.44 -14.54 19.31
C LEU A 272 6.00 -14.92 17.95
N MET A 273 5.25 -15.71 17.17
CA MET A 273 5.71 -16.27 15.91
C MET A 273 4.62 -16.16 14.84
N ARG A 274 4.97 -15.60 13.67
CA ARG A 274 4.06 -15.47 12.54
C ARG A 274 4.70 -16.00 11.26
N ASP A 275 3.98 -16.84 10.54
CA ASP A 275 4.37 -17.27 9.20
C ASP A 275 3.93 -16.21 8.18
N VAL A 276 4.90 -15.61 7.52
CA VAL A 276 4.70 -14.60 6.48
C VAL A 276 5.08 -15.12 5.09
N SER A 277 5.29 -16.43 4.94
CA SER A 277 5.73 -17.06 3.69
C SER A 277 4.85 -16.74 2.49
N ASP A 278 3.52 -16.79 2.68
CA ASP A 278 2.58 -16.52 1.59
C ASP A 278 2.49 -15.02 1.27
N VAL A 279 2.67 -14.14 2.25
CA VAL A 279 2.72 -12.69 2.05
C VAL A 279 3.99 -12.35 1.26
N ARG A 280 5.16 -12.80 1.73
CA ARG A 280 6.45 -12.59 1.05
C ARG A 280 6.47 -13.14 -0.38
N ARG A 281 5.83 -14.30 -0.58
CA ARG A 281 5.71 -14.87 -1.93
C ARG A 281 4.87 -14.00 -2.86
N ARG A 282 3.74 -13.47 -2.37
CA ARG A 282 2.89 -12.56 -3.16
C ARG A 282 3.63 -11.29 -3.52
N ASP A 283 4.31 -10.68 -2.54
CA ASP A 283 5.12 -9.47 -2.78
C ASP A 283 6.23 -9.74 -3.82
N GLN A 284 6.90 -10.88 -3.73
CA GLN A 284 7.94 -11.26 -4.67
C GLN A 284 7.39 -11.55 -6.07
N MET A 285 6.20 -12.16 -6.17
CA MET A 285 5.49 -12.33 -7.43
C MET A 285 5.08 -11.00 -8.06
N LEU A 286 4.62 -10.02 -7.27
CA LEU A 286 4.29 -8.68 -7.74
C LEU A 286 5.53 -7.98 -8.30
N ILE A 287 6.64 -7.96 -7.55
CA ILE A 287 7.93 -7.38 -8.01
C ILE A 287 8.40 -8.06 -9.30
N THR A 288 8.31 -9.39 -9.38
CA THR A 288 8.73 -10.14 -10.58
C THR A 288 7.81 -9.84 -11.76
N LYS A 289 6.50 -9.71 -11.53
CA LYS A 289 5.52 -9.35 -12.56
C LYS A 289 5.81 -7.96 -13.13
N ASP A 290 6.07 -6.97 -12.27
CA ASP A 290 6.39 -5.61 -12.69
C ASP A 290 7.70 -5.54 -13.48
N ALA A 291 8.72 -6.29 -13.04
CA ALA A 291 9.97 -6.43 -13.79
C ALA A 291 9.74 -7.07 -15.18
N THR A 292 8.88 -8.10 -15.24
CA THR A 292 8.54 -8.77 -16.50
C THR A 292 7.76 -7.85 -17.45
N ILE A 293 6.81 -7.08 -16.95
CA ILE A 293 6.06 -6.10 -17.73
C ILE A 293 7.01 -5.05 -18.32
N ARG A 294 7.90 -4.48 -17.51
CA ARG A 294 8.93 -3.55 -17.98
C ARG A 294 9.82 -4.15 -19.07
N GLU A 295 10.29 -5.39 -18.88
CA GLU A 295 11.08 -6.10 -19.89
C GLU A 295 10.31 -6.28 -21.21
N VAL A 296 9.00 -6.61 -21.15
CA VAL A 296 8.14 -6.73 -22.34
C VAL A 296 8.07 -5.39 -23.08
N HIS A 297 7.81 -4.28 -22.38
CA HIS A 297 7.76 -2.95 -22.99
C HIS A 297 9.10 -2.55 -23.63
N HIS A 298 10.23 -2.84 -22.96
CA HIS A 298 11.56 -2.63 -23.52
C HIS A 298 11.80 -3.45 -24.80
N ARG A 299 11.39 -4.72 -24.81
CA ARG A 299 11.51 -5.58 -25.99
C ARG A 299 10.62 -5.11 -27.13
N VAL A 300 9.38 -4.71 -26.86
CA VAL A 300 8.47 -4.15 -27.88
C VAL A 300 9.11 -2.90 -28.50
N LYS A 301 9.60 -1.96 -27.70
CA LYS A 301 10.32 -0.78 -28.19
C LYS A 301 11.48 -1.16 -29.11
N ASN A 302 12.35 -2.09 -28.68
CA ASN A 302 13.52 -2.50 -29.46
C ASN A 302 13.11 -3.16 -30.80
N ASN A 303 12.06 -3.98 -30.79
CA ASN A 303 11.51 -4.59 -31.99
C ASN A 303 10.96 -3.52 -32.97
N LEU A 304 10.22 -2.54 -32.47
CA LEU A 304 9.68 -1.43 -33.27
C LEU A 304 10.81 -0.58 -33.87
N GLN A 305 11.89 -0.32 -33.15
CA GLN A 305 13.08 0.37 -33.67
C GLN A 305 13.75 -0.42 -34.78
N THR A 306 13.88 -1.75 -34.61
CA THR A 306 14.48 -2.61 -35.64
C THR A 306 13.60 -2.65 -36.90
N ILE A 307 12.30 -2.79 -36.76
CA ILE A 307 11.35 -2.74 -37.90
C ILE A 307 11.44 -1.39 -38.61
N SER A 308 11.48 -0.27 -37.89
CA SER A 308 11.65 1.06 -38.46
C SER A 308 12.96 1.20 -39.27
N ALA A 309 14.06 0.64 -38.76
CA ALA A 309 15.34 0.66 -39.45
C ALA A 309 15.30 -0.18 -40.75
N LEU A 310 14.70 -1.37 -40.70
CA LEU A 310 14.55 -2.24 -41.89
C LEU A 310 13.65 -1.59 -42.94
N LEU A 311 12.53 -0.99 -42.55
CA LEU A 311 11.65 -0.30 -43.48
C LEU A 311 12.36 0.88 -44.16
N ARG A 312 13.16 1.67 -43.45
CA ARG A 312 13.98 2.73 -44.04
C ARG A 312 14.99 2.22 -45.05
N LEU A 313 15.66 1.08 -44.76
CA LEU A 313 16.60 0.47 -45.71
C LEU A 313 15.87 0.01 -46.97
N GLN A 314 14.67 -0.52 -46.83
CA GLN A 314 13.84 -0.92 -47.99
C GLN A 314 13.35 0.31 -48.77
N GLY A 315 12.90 1.36 -48.07
CA GLY A 315 12.45 2.61 -48.68
C GLY A 315 13.52 3.25 -49.61
N ARG A 316 14.82 3.17 -49.21
CA ARG A 316 15.94 3.67 -50.02
C ARG A 316 16.14 2.92 -51.33
N ARG A 317 15.63 1.70 -51.49
CA ARG A 317 15.75 0.84 -52.67
C ARG A 317 14.58 1.00 -53.62
N LEU A 318 13.52 1.70 -53.23
CA LEU A 318 12.36 1.92 -54.08
C LEU A 318 12.63 3.01 -55.09
N GLU A 319 12.10 2.87 -56.28
CA GLU A 319 12.20 3.89 -57.35
C GLU A 319 11.01 4.86 -57.31
N SER A 320 9.82 4.37 -56.93
CA SER A 320 8.62 5.19 -56.85
C SER A 320 8.64 6.09 -55.64
N ASP A 321 8.46 7.38 -55.82
CA ASP A 321 8.40 8.36 -54.73
C ASP A 321 7.13 8.17 -53.88
N GLU A 322 6.03 7.74 -54.47
CA GLU A 322 4.81 7.38 -53.75
C GLU A 322 5.03 6.22 -52.78
N ALA A 323 5.78 5.18 -53.22
CA ALA A 323 6.11 4.05 -52.36
C ALA A 323 7.09 4.41 -51.24
N LYS A 324 8.07 5.33 -51.52
CA LYS A 324 8.96 5.85 -50.46
C LYS A 324 8.15 6.60 -49.40
N GLN A 325 7.24 7.47 -49.81
CA GLN A 325 6.39 8.25 -48.91
C GLN A 325 5.54 7.33 -48.04
N ALA A 326 4.93 6.28 -48.60
CA ALA A 326 4.14 5.32 -47.83
C ALA A 326 4.98 4.58 -46.75
N ILE A 327 6.25 4.26 -47.06
CA ILE A 327 7.19 3.68 -46.08
C ILE A 327 7.56 4.69 -44.99
N GLU A 328 7.83 5.93 -45.35
CA GLU A 328 8.15 6.99 -44.38
C GLU A 328 6.99 7.24 -43.41
N GLU A 329 5.76 7.28 -43.91
CA GLU A 329 4.56 7.33 -43.08
C GLU A 329 4.47 6.15 -42.09
N SER A 330 4.70 4.92 -42.59
CA SER A 330 4.69 3.72 -41.76
C SER A 330 5.76 3.77 -40.66
N VAL A 331 6.95 4.26 -41.00
CA VAL A 331 8.05 4.43 -40.00
C VAL A 331 7.68 5.47 -38.95
N ARG A 332 7.01 6.57 -39.31
CA ARG A 332 6.55 7.58 -38.36
C ARG A 332 5.53 7.00 -37.37
N ARG A 333 4.55 6.23 -37.84
CA ARG A 333 3.55 5.53 -37.02
C ARG A 333 4.20 4.58 -36.03
N ILE A 334 5.16 3.78 -36.48
CA ILE A 334 5.89 2.84 -35.62
C ILE A 334 6.65 3.61 -34.53
N ARG A 335 7.25 4.75 -34.85
CA ARG A 335 7.95 5.57 -33.87
C ARG A 335 7.01 6.18 -32.82
N SER A 336 5.82 6.65 -33.22
CA SER A 336 4.85 7.17 -32.27
C SER A 336 4.35 6.09 -31.29
N ILE A 337 4.17 4.85 -31.77
CA ILE A 337 3.85 3.71 -30.90
C ILE A 337 5.02 3.40 -29.95
N ALA A 338 6.26 3.41 -30.45
CA ALA A 338 7.44 3.15 -29.62
C ALA A 338 7.60 4.17 -28.50
N LEU A 339 7.18 5.42 -28.70
CA LEU A 339 7.18 6.47 -27.68
C LEU A 339 6.25 6.14 -26.51
N VAL A 340 5.06 5.61 -26.77
CA VAL A 340 4.13 5.16 -25.73
C VAL A 340 4.76 4.02 -24.90
N HIS A 341 5.32 3.02 -25.58
CA HIS A 341 5.99 1.90 -24.89
C HIS A 341 7.22 2.32 -24.09
N GLU A 342 7.92 3.35 -24.54
CA GLU A 342 9.04 3.93 -23.78
C GLU A 342 8.56 4.61 -22.49
N THR A 343 7.48 5.36 -22.56
CA THR A 343 6.89 6.01 -21.38
C THR A 343 6.38 4.98 -20.38
N LEU A 344 5.66 3.95 -20.85
CA LEU A 344 5.20 2.83 -20.01
C LEU A 344 6.34 2.08 -19.31
N SER A 345 7.48 1.90 -20.00
CA SER A 345 8.61 1.17 -19.41
C SER A 345 9.31 1.90 -18.26
N ARG A 346 9.12 3.21 -18.14
CA ARG A 346 9.74 4.06 -17.10
C ARG A 346 8.90 4.19 -15.84
N MET A 347 7.64 3.77 -15.87
CA MET A 347 6.69 3.98 -14.78
C MET A 347 6.21 2.67 -14.18
N ASP A 348 6.03 2.66 -12.86
CA ASP A 348 5.45 1.54 -12.09
C ASP A 348 3.90 1.61 -12.05
N ARG A 349 3.26 2.18 -13.08
CA ARG A 349 1.81 2.37 -13.14
C ARG A 349 1.23 1.76 -14.41
N ASP A 350 0.03 1.19 -14.27
CA ASP A 350 -0.78 0.69 -15.39
C ASP A 350 -1.41 1.82 -16.25
N ALA A 351 -1.04 3.07 -16.01
CA ALA A 351 -1.55 4.24 -16.71
C ALA A 351 -0.41 5.08 -17.30
N VAL A 352 -0.67 5.67 -18.46
CA VAL A 352 0.27 6.49 -19.24
C VAL A 352 -0.01 7.96 -18.97
N PRO A 353 0.92 8.75 -18.44
CA PRO A 353 0.79 10.19 -18.36
C PRO A 353 0.88 10.80 -19.76
N PHE A 354 -0.28 11.03 -20.38
CA PHE A 354 -0.35 11.46 -21.78
C PHE A 354 0.34 12.80 -22.02
N ASP A 355 0.36 13.65 -21.01
CA ASP A 355 0.99 14.96 -21.06
C ASP A 355 2.53 14.87 -21.23
N GLU A 356 3.14 13.76 -20.82
CA GLU A 356 4.56 13.47 -21.06
C GLU A 356 4.83 12.96 -22.49
N ILE A 357 3.82 12.42 -23.17
CA ILE A 357 3.93 11.91 -24.54
C ILE A 357 3.70 13.00 -25.57
N ILE A 358 2.73 13.88 -25.35
CA ILE A 358 2.32 14.88 -26.37
C ILE A 358 3.46 15.81 -26.76
N ARG A 359 4.28 16.24 -25.82
CA ARG A 359 5.40 17.16 -26.11
C ARG A 359 6.52 16.52 -26.94
N PRO A 360 7.01 15.30 -26.63
CA PRO A 360 7.91 14.57 -27.51
C PRO A 360 7.30 14.25 -28.90
N LEU A 361 5.99 13.94 -28.95
CA LEU A 361 5.27 13.69 -30.18
C LEU A 361 5.32 14.92 -31.11
N VAL A 362 4.95 16.09 -30.58
CA VAL A 362 4.98 17.35 -31.30
C VAL A 362 6.39 17.65 -31.82
N ARG A 363 7.42 17.51 -30.98
CA ARG A 363 8.82 17.67 -31.40
C ARG A 363 9.22 16.72 -32.52
N MET A 364 8.78 15.45 -32.45
CA MET A 364 9.07 14.45 -33.49
C MET A 364 8.46 14.87 -34.86
N VAL A 365 7.25 15.46 -34.84
CA VAL A 365 6.60 15.98 -36.07
C VAL A 365 7.32 17.23 -36.56
N GLU A 366 7.66 18.16 -35.69
CA GLU A 366 8.38 19.41 -35.99
C GLU A 366 9.76 19.12 -36.62
N GLU A 367 10.58 18.26 -36.02
CA GLU A 367 11.90 17.88 -36.54
C GLU A 367 11.85 17.11 -37.86
N GLY A 368 10.78 16.32 -38.07
CA GLY A 368 10.65 15.48 -39.27
C GLY A 368 10.10 16.18 -40.51
N LEU A 369 9.39 17.30 -40.35
CA LEU A 369 8.58 17.90 -41.42
C LEU A 369 8.80 19.43 -41.59
N ALA A 370 9.38 20.12 -40.60
CA ALA A 370 9.59 21.56 -40.68
C ALA A 370 10.74 21.88 -41.66
N SER A 371 10.45 22.75 -42.65
CA SER A 371 11.48 23.32 -43.50
C SER A 371 12.03 24.61 -42.84
N PRO A 372 13.35 24.84 -42.86
CA PRO A 372 13.92 26.09 -42.36
C PRO A 372 13.33 27.36 -43.02
N ASP A 373 12.85 27.22 -44.24
CA ASP A 373 12.29 28.35 -45.04
C ASP A 373 10.84 28.69 -44.67
N HIS A 374 10.13 27.78 -43.93
CA HIS A 374 8.73 27.98 -43.54
C HIS A 374 8.51 27.49 -42.09
N PRO A 375 8.82 28.33 -41.10
CA PRO A 375 8.65 27.95 -39.67
C PRO A 375 7.16 27.77 -39.33
N ILE A 376 6.82 26.63 -38.76
CA ILE A 376 5.52 26.31 -38.19
C ILE A 376 5.65 26.30 -36.67
N HIS A 377 4.79 27.06 -35.99
CA HIS A 377 4.77 27.12 -34.52
C HIS A 377 3.70 26.21 -33.97
N PHE A 378 4.12 25.29 -33.12
CA PHE A 378 3.22 24.38 -32.38
C PHE A 378 2.95 24.94 -31.00
N THR A 379 1.68 24.88 -30.57
CA THR A 379 1.25 25.21 -29.22
C THR A 379 0.40 24.07 -28.66
N VAL A 380 0.63 23.68 -27.38
CA VAL A 380 -0.15 22.66 -26.66
C VAL A 380 -0.72 23.33 -25.44
N GLU A 381 -2.05 23.33 -25.32
CA GLU A 381 -2.81 23.90 -24.20
C GLU A 381 -3.68 22.83 -23.54
N GLY A 382 -3.80 22.87 -22.21
CA GLY A 382 -4.56 21.90 -21.42
C GLY A 382 -3.79 20.62 -21.15
N GLN A 383 -4.49 19.60 -20.67
CA GLN A 383 -3.92 18.30 -20.30
C GLN A 383 -4.99 17.21 -20.30
N LEU A 384 -4.57 15.95 -20.56
CA LEU A 384 -5.43 14.78 -20.50
C LEU A 384 -5.18 13.93 -19.24
N GLY A 385 -4.02 14.12 -18.58
CA GLY A 385 -3.62 13.34 -17.41
C GLY A 385 -3.27 11.89 -17.75
N ASP A 386 -3.50 11.01 -16.77
CA ASP A 386 -3.18 9.59 -16.88
C ASP A 386 -4.26 8.84 -17.68
N LEU A 387 -3.84 8.15 -18.75
CA LEU A 387 -4.72 7.37 -19.62
C LEU A 387 -4.33 5.89 -19.64
N PRO A 388 -5.29 4.95 -19.77
CA PRO A 388 -4.98 3.54 -20.03
C PRO A 388 -4.18 3.39 -21.34
N PRO A 389 -3.24 2.42 -21.43
CA PRO A 389 -2.45 2.17 -22.66
C PRO A 389 -3.32 1.91 -23.90
N GLU A 390 -4.48 1.27 -23.74
CA GLU A 390 -5.46 0.98 -24.77
C GLU A 390 -6.11 2.25 -25.34
N THR A 391 -6.08 3.34 -24.58
CA THR A 391 -6.58 4.65 -25.02
C THR A 391 -5.41 5.53 -25.52
N ALA A 392 -4.31 5.54 -24.79
CA ALA A 392 -3.15 6.38 -25.13
C ALA A 392 -2.53 6.00 -26.48
N THR A 393 -2.35 4.70 -26.76
CA THR A 393 -1.70 4.25 -28.01
C THR A 393 -2.46 4.65 -29.27
N PRO A 394 -3.78 4.39 -29.41
CA PRO A 394 -4.54 4.88 -30.55
C PRO A 394 -4.57 6.41 -30.66
N LEU A 395 -4.69 7.13 -29.54
CA LEU A 395 -4.69 8.59 -29.53
C LEU A 395 -3.38 9.18 -30.08
N VAL A 396 -2.23 8.61 -29.70
CA VAL A 396 -0.92 9.06 -30.19
C VAL A 396 -0.79 8.86 -31.71
N VAL A 397 -1.28 7.74 -32.23
CA VAL A 397 -1.31 7.48 -33.68
C VAL A 397 -2.23 8.48 -34.38
N VAL A 398 -3.45 8.69 -33.88
CA VAL A 398 -4.40 9.65 -34.43
C VAL A 398 -3.80 11.07 -34.45
N LEU A 399 -3.21 11.51 -33.33
CA LEU A 399 -2.58 12.84 -33.28
C LEU A 399 -1.41 12.94 -34.23
N THR A 400 -0.58 11.90 -34.36
CA THR A 400 0.52 11.89 -35.34
C THR A 400 0.01 12.16 -36.76
N GLU A 401 -1.05 11.43 -37.17
CA GLU A 401 -1.65 11.59 -38.50
C GLU A 401 -2.27 12.98 -38.70
N LEU A 402 -2.98 13.51 -37.70
CA LEU A 402 -3.61 14.82 -37.79
C LEU A 402 -2.57 15.95 -37.88
N LEU A 403 -1.53 15.90 -37.04
CA LEU A 403 -0.44 16.88 -37.05
C LEU A 403 0.34 16.82 -38.36
N GLN A 404 0.60 15.62 -38.87
CA GLN A 404 1.25 15.44 -40.17
C GLN A 404 0.41 16.01 -41.31
N ASN A 405 -0.89 15.71 -41.35
CA ASN A 405 -1.79 16.27 -42.35
C ASN A 405 -1.82 17.80 -42.30
N SER A 406 -1.81 18.39 -41.10
CA SER A 406 -1.73 19.85 -40.98
C SER A 406 -0.42 20.40 -41.55
N VAL A 407 0.73 19.78 -41.33
CA VAL A 407 2.01 20.25 -41.87
C VAL A 407 2.09 20.05 -43.37
N GLU A 408 1.68 18.89 -43.91
CA GLU A 408 1.83 18.54 -45.33
C GLU A 408 0.80 19.22 -46.22
N HIS A 409 -0.43 19.45 -45.72
CA HIS A 409 -1.54 19.93 -46.56
C HIS A 409 -2.00 21.36 -46.25
N ALA A 410 -1.85 21.85 -45.01
CA ALA A 410 -2.30 23.18 -44.66
C ALA A 410 -1.34 24.28 -45.14
N PHE A 411 -0.04 23.98 -45.35
CA PHE A 411 1.02 24.93 -45.62
C PHE A 411 1.76 24.64 -46.95
N VAL A 412 1.02 24.45 -48.02
CA VAL A 412 1.62 24.15 -49.35
C VAL A 412 2.49 25.29 -49.85
N LEU A 413 3.71 24.94 -50.34
CA LEU A 413 4.68 25.85 -50.95
C LEU A 413 4.08 26.60 -52.13
N GLY A 414 4.09 27.95 -52.10
CA GLY A 414 3.62 28.78 -53.21
C GLY A 414 2.47 29.73 -52.90
N THR A 415 1.81 29.63 -51.77
CA THR A 415 0.86 30.64 -51.29
C THR A 415 1.59 31.76 -50.56
N SER A 416 1.51 32.98 -51.07
CA SER A 416 2.10 34.19 -50.48
C SER A 416 1.37 34.52 -49.16
N ARG A 417 1.80 33.92 -48.04
CA ARG A 417 1.26 34.20 -46.72
C ARG A 417 2.12 35.22 -45.99
N THR A 418 1.45 36.19 -45.39
CA THR A 418 2.09 37.27 -44.60
C THR A 418 2.31 36.85 -43.12
N SER A 419 1.77 35.72 -42.68
CA SER A 419 1.85 35.23 -41.27
C SER A 419 2.48 33.84 -41.21
N PRO A 420 3.27 33.54 -40.15
CA PRO A 420 3.86 32.23 -39.95
C PRO A 420 2.79 31.15 -39.73
N GLY A 421 3.09 29.91 -40.14
CA GLY A 421 2.23 28.75 -39.89
C GLY A 421 2.06 28.52 -38.38
N ARG A 422 0.83 28.21 -37.96
CA ARG A 422 0.53 27.90 -36.56
C ARG A 422 -0.35 26.66 -36.47
N ILE A 423 0.03 25.75 -35.61
CA ILE A 423 -0.77 24.56 -35.25
C ILE A 423 -0.98 24.59 -33.75
N SER A 424 -2.22 24.59 -33.30
CA SER A 424 -2.58 24.54 -31.88
C SER A 424 -3.30 23.24 -31.54
N ILE A 425 -2.90 22.64 -30.42
CA ILE A 425 -3.48 21.42 -29.86
C ILE A 425 -4.09 21.79 -28.51
N ARG A 426 -5.40 21.64 -28.40
CA ARG A 426 -6.09 21.89 -27.14
C ARG A 426 -6.57 20.54 -26.56
N LEU A 427 -6.22 20.29 -25.32
CA LEU A 427 -6.51 19.06 -24.60
C LEU A 427 -7.46 19.37 -23.45
N SER A 428 -8.52 18.60 -23.29
CA SER A 428 -9.48 18.71 -22.18
C SER A 428 -9.92 17.32 -21.73
N ASN A 429 -9.86 17.10 -20.42
CA ASN A 429 -10.30 15.87 -19.79
C ASN A 429 -11.43 16.21 -18.80
N ASN A 430 -12.64 15.86 -19.16
CA ASN A 430 -13.83 16.00 -18.32
C ASN A 430 -14.22 14.63 -17.76
N ASP A 431 -15.13 14.60 -16.78
CA ASP A 431 -15.53 13.34 -16.13
C ASP A 431 -16.12 12.31 -17.12
N ASP A 432 -16.76 12.75 -18.18
CA ASP A 432 -17.47 11.91 -19.14
C ASP A 432 -16.69 11.64 -20.43
N GLU A 433 -15.82 12.57 -20.86
CA GLU A 433 -15.13 12.49 -22.16
C GLU A 433 -13.76 13.16 -22.16
N LEU A 434 -12.89 12.65 -23.03
CA LEU A 434 -11.67 13.30 -23.45
C LEU A 434 -11.95 14.10 -24.73
N ALA A 435 -11.65 15.38 -24.75
CA ALA A 435 -11.78 16.23 -25.93
C ALA A 435 -10.41 16.74 -26.38
N ILE A 436 -10.14 16.59 -27.67
CA ILE A 436 -8.91 17.06 -28.31
C ILE A 436 -9.29 17.87 -29.52
N GLU A 437 -8.75 19.08 -29.63
CA GLU A 437 -8.90 19.92 -30.79
C GLU A 437 -7.53 20.20 -31.41
N VAL A 438 -7.37 19.91 -32.68
CA VAL A 438 -6.19 20.28 -33.50
C VAL A 438 -6.63 21.32 -34.47
N ARG A 439 -6.02 22.51 -34.42
CA ARG A 439 -6.33 23.63 -35.28
C ARG A 439 -5.08 24.14 -36.01
N ASP A 440 -5.16 24.29 -37.32
CA ASP A 440 -4.15 24.99 -38.11
C ASP A 440 -4.72 26.33 -38.67
N ASN A 441 -3.85 27.23 -39.04
CA ASN A 441 -4.21 28.46 -39.74
C ASN A 441 -3.88 28.35 -41.23
N GLY A 442 -3.98 27.14 -41.81
CA GLY A 442 -3.65 26.82 -43.18
C GLY A 442 -4.72 27.22 -44.21
N MET A 443 -4.71 26.54 -45.35
CA MET A 443 -5.65 26.80 -46.44
C MET A 443 -7.05 26.21 -46.21
N GLY A 444 -7.27 25.51 -45.11
CA GLY A 444 -8.54 24.89 -44.82
C GLY A 444 -8.79 23.58 -45.61
N LEU A 445 -10.01 23.08 -45.50
CA LEU A 445 -10.43 21.84 -46.15
C LEU A 445 -10.91 22.14 -47.59
N PRO A 446 -10.70 21.20 -48.55
CA PRO A 446 -11.26 21.32 -49.90
C PRO A 446 -12.80 21.37 -49.85
N ASP A 447 -13.40 22.05 -50.83
CA ASP A 447 -14.86 22.07 -50.98
C ASP A 447 -15.45 20.64 -51.09
N GLY A 448 -16.46 20.35 -50.28
CA GLY A 448 -17.07 19.04 -50.27
C GLY A 448 -16.27 17.94 -49.53
N PHE A 449 -15.26 18.30 -48.74
CA PHE A 449 -14.48 17.36 -47.97
C PHE A 449 -15.40 16.50 -47.07
N SER A 450 -15.20 15.17 -47.11
CA SER A 450 -15.84 14.21 -46.23
C SER A 450 -14.85 13.12 -45.80
N LEU A 451 -14.72 12.92 -44.52
CA LEU A 451 -13.84 11.89 -43.96
C LEU A 451 -14.22 10.46 -44.46
N SER A 452 -15.51 10.19 -44.68
CA SER A 452 -16.00 8.92 -45.18
C SER A 452 -15.66 8.66 -46.67
N ALA A 453 -15.49 9.70 -47.46
CA ALA A 453 -15.16 9.63 -48.88
C ALA A 453 -13.64 9.73 -49.15
N SER A 454 -12.85 10.06 -48.16
CA SER A 454 -11.38 10.17 -48.31
C SER A 454 -10.78 8.78 -48.57
N LYS A 455 -9.92 8.74 -49.61
CA LYS A 455 -9.12 7.56 -49.99
C LYS A 455 -7.74 7.52 -49.33
N SER A 456 -7.37 8.56 -48.57
CA SER A 456 -6.08 8.65 -47.88
C SER A 456 -5.97 7.56 -46.83
N LEU A 457 -4.84 6.85 -46.81
CA LEU A 457 -4.55 5.80 -45.85
C LEU A 457 -4.55 6.36 -44.43
N GLY A 458 -3.92 7.53 -44.19
CA GLY A 458 -3.84 8.18 -42.88
C GLY A 458 -5.22 8.50 -42.30
N LEU A 459 -6.11 9.14 -43.07
CA LEU A 459 -7.47 9.44 -42.62
C LEU A 459 -8.34 8.21 -42.44
N SER A 460 -8.11 7.12 -43.19
CA SER A 460 -8.77 5.84 -42.99
C SER A 460 -8.37 5.22 -41.65
N ILE A 461 -7.09 5.28 -41.27
CA ILE A 461 -6.57 4.84 -39.98
C ILE A 461 -7.17 5.69 -38.85
N VAL A 462 -7.14 7.01 -38.97
CA VAL A 462 -7.75 7.94 -38.00
C VAL A 462 -9.21 7.57 -37.75
N ARG A 463 -9.99 7.39 -38.81
CA ARG A 463 -11.38 6.99 -38.71
C ARG A 463 -11.54 5.67 -37.94
N THR A 464 -10.79 4.63 -38.34
CA THR A 464 -10.88 3.30 -37.72
C THR A 464 -10.51 3.35 -36.24
N LEU A 465 -9.40 3.98 -35.88
CA LEU A 465 -8.96 4.08 -34.50
C LEU A 465 -9.96 4.86 -33.64
N VAL A 466 -10.49 5.98 -34.15
CA VAL A 466 -11.43 6.79 -33.38
C VAL A 466 -12.77 6.08 -33.21
N THR A 467 -13.33 5.51 -34.29
CA THR A 467 -14.69 4.96 -34.22
C THR A 467 -14.74 3.53 -33.67
N THR A 468 -13.71 2.72 -33.92
CA THR A 468 -13.72 1.29 -33.58
C THR A 468 -12.96 1.01 -32.27
N GLU A 469 -11.76 1.58 -32.11
CA GLU A 469 -10.95 1.29 -30.93
C GLU A 469 -11.27 2.23 -29.76
N LEU A 470 -11.40 3.53 -30.02
CA LEU A 470 -11.68 4.53 -29.00
C LEU A 470 -13.18 4.70 -28.71
N GLY A 471 -14.07 4.21 -29.60
CA GLY A 471 -15.51 4.41 -29.48
C GLY A 471 -15.94 5.86 -29.51
N GLY A 472 -15.10 6.73 -30.09
CA GLY A 472 -15.24 8.16 -30.10
C GLY A 472 -15.85 8.71 -31.40
N ALA A 473 -15.85 10.04 -31.51
CA ALA A 473 -16.30 10.78 -32.69
C ALA A 473 -15.24 11.80 -33.12
N ILE A 474 -15.13 12.04 -34.42
CA ILE A 474 -14.24 13.03 -35.00
C ILE A 474 -14.99 13.91 -36.00
N ALA A 475 -14.77 15.20 -35.94
CA ALA A 475 -15.38 16.15 -36.82
C ALA A 475 -14.29 17.06 -37.42
N PHE A 476 -14.47 17.41 -38.72
CA PHE A 476 -13.61 18.32 -39.46
C PHE A 476 -14.40 19.54 -39.84
N GLN A 477 -13.83 20.71 -39.63
CA GLN A 477 -14.42 22.00 -39.97
C GLN A 477 -13.38 22.91 -40.61
N SER A 478 -13.81 23.79 -41.55
CA SER A 478 -12.98 24.84 -42.10
C SER A 478 -13.35 26.15 -41.41
N ASP A 479 -12.37 26.73 -40.65
CA ASP A 479 -12.57 27.96 -39.90
C ASP A 479 -11.22 28.73 -39.87
N ASP A 480 -10.97 29.57 -40.89
CA ASP A 480 -9.71 30.28 -41.11
C ASP A 480 -8.48 29.35 -41.01
N GLY A 481 -8.61 28.19 -41.65
CA GLY A 481 -7.76 27.00 -41.55
C GLY A 481 -8.58 25.74 -41.35
N THR A 482 -7.98 24.69 -40.79
CA THR A 482 -8.68 23.46 -40.49
C THR A 482 -8.81 23.30 -38.97
N VAL A 483 -10.00 22.92 -38.52
CA VAL A 483 -10.26 22.52 -37.14
C VAL A 483 -10.71 21.06 -37.10
N VAL A 484 -9.99 20.24 -36.37
CA VAL A 484 -10.35 18.83 -36.15
C VAL A 484 -10.67 18.63 -34.65
N ALA A 485 -11.92 18.30 -34.38
CA ALA A 485 -12.41 18.03 -33.03
C ALA A 485 -12.59 16.53 -32.84
N LEU A 486 -11.92 15.98 -31.84
CA LEU A 486 -11.98 14.59 -31.43
C LEU A 486 -12.61 14.49 -30.04
N ARG A 487 -13.59 13.60 -29.88
CA ARG A 487 -14.23 13.29 -28.59
C ARG A 487 -14.17 11.80 -28.34
N VAL A 488 -13.63 11.39 -27.20
CA VAL A 488 -13.49 10.00 -26.81
C VAL A 488 -14.19 9.82 -25.46
N PRO A 489 -15.20 8.93 -25.37
CA PRO A 489 -15.90 8.68 -24.12
C PRO A 489 -14.92 8.08 -23.10
N ARG A 490 -14.99 8.55 -21.85
CA ARG A 490 -14.23 8.01 -20.75
C ARG A 490 -14.96 6.79 -20.19
N VAL A 491 -14.56 5.60 -20.61
CA VAL A 491 -15.15 4.35 -20.10
C VAL A 491 -14.44 3.97 -18.81
N ALA A 492 -15.17 3.96 -17.70
CA ALA A 492 -14.65 3.62 -16.38
C ALA A 492 -14.22 2.14 -16.23
N ASP A 493 -14.68 1.23 -17.12
CA ASP A 493 -14.35 -0.20 -17.08
C ASP A 493 -14.15 -0.75 -18.52
N PRO A 494 -12.99 -1.39 -18.80
CA PRO A 494 -12.73 -2.04 -20.10
C PRO A 494 -13.77 -3.11 -20.49
N ARG A 495 -14.45 -3.71 -19.52
CA ARG A 495 -15.50 -4.72 -19.76
C ARG A 495 -16.77 -4.15 -20.38
N THR A 496 -17.01 -2.86 -20.18
CA THR A 496 -18.20 -2.16 -20.72
C THR A 496 -18.04 -1.77 -22.19
N ARG A 497 -16.80 -1.68 -22.71
CA ARG A 497 -16.52 -1.33 -24.12
C ARG A 497 -17.11 -2.35 -25.11
N HIS A 498 -17.02 -3.64 -24.78
CA HIS A 498 -17.48 -4.70 -25.69
C HIS A 498 -19.01 -4.73 -25.83
N THR A 499 -19.73 -4.41 -24.77
CA THR A 499 -21.21 -4.39 -24.75
C THR A 499 -21.76 -3.18 -25.51
N LEU A 500 -21.16 -2.00 -25.36
CA LEU A 500 -21.61 -0.77 -26.04
C LEU A 500 -21.33 -0.79 -27.55
N ALA A 501 -20.24 -1.45 -27.98
CA ALA A 501 -19.94 -1.62 -29.41
C ALA A 501 -20.96 -2.56 -30.11
N VAL A 502 -21.41 -3.60 -29.44
CA VAL A 502 -22.41 -4.55 -29.94
C VAL A 502 -23.79 -3.92 -30.01
N GLU A 503 -24.18 -3.08 -29.03
CA GLU A 503 -25.48 -2.39 -29.03
C GLU A 503 -25.58 -1.27 -30.08
N ARG A 504 -24.46 -0.59 -30.40
CA ARG A 504 -24.43 0.44 -31.46
C ARG A 504 -24.36 -0.13 -32.88
N ALA A 505 -23.85 -1.35 -33.06
CA ALA A 505 -23.85 -2.05 -34.35
C ALA A 505 -25.23 -2.68 -34.69
N ALA A 506 -26.13 -2.76 -33.71
CA ALA A 506 -27.47 -3.32 -33.84
C ALA A 506 -28.57 -2.26 -34.04
N LYS A 507 -28.22 -0.96 -34.05
CA LYS A 507 -29.06 0.19 -34.43
C LYS A 507 -28.55 0.86 -35.69
#